data_8ea301dbaf40a28bcc7ec361e23de5c6
#
_entry.id   8ea301dbaf40a28bcc7ec361e23de5c6
#
_cell.length_a   1.000
_cell.length_b   1.000
_cell.length_c   1.000
_cell.angle_alpha   90.00
_cell.angle_beta   90.00
_cell.angle_gamma   90.00
#
_symmetry.space_group_name_H-M   'P 1'
#
loop_
_entity.id
_entity.type
_entity.pdbx_description
1 polymer ?
#
loop_
_entity_poly.entity_id
_entity_poly.type
_entity_poly.pdbx_seq_one_letter_code
_entity_poly.pdbx_strand_id
1 'polypeptide(L)'
;HAKIPLFEAVRQNPKGFFYIIALRLAELLTMYLVTTFALNYSTKNLGMSSSLFLNIGLMVGAISCFTIPFFAHISDRFGRRRMCVMGGLIGAACAFPFFFALESGSTLWIVLFAILLANLSHDMVVSVHQPIFTELFGTAYRYSGAGVGYQVASIVGGGFTPFIAAALVTLAHGQWHYVAVYLTVGCLLTTLVAARMKAHVQSDVSSEYIQAK
;
A
#
# COMPACT_ATOMS: atom_id res chain seq x y z
N HIS A 1 6.42 24.60 -26.85
CA HIS A 1 7.43 23.59 -26.53
C HIS A 1 6.96 22.68 -25.44
N ALA A 2 6.28 21.61 -25.83
CA ALA A 2 5.87 20.52 -24.94
C ALA A 2 7.11 19.72 -24.51
N LYS A 3 8.08 20.37 -23.86
CA LYS A 3 9.25 19.66 -23.35
C LYS A 3 8.96 19.14 -21.96
N ILE A 4 8.68 17.84 -21.91
CA ILE A 4 8.69 17.04 -20.70
C ILE A 4 7.62 17.49 -19.71
N PRO A 5 6.31 17.18 -19.99
CA PRO A 5 5.22 17.40 -19.02
C PRO A 5 5.50 16.73 -17.67
N LEU A 6 6.26 15.65 -17.68
CA LEU A 6 6.78 14.91 -16.53
C LEU A 6 7.60 15.78 -15.58
N PHE A 7 8.61 16.46 -16.10
CA PHE A 7 9.53 17.24 -15.29
C PHE A 7 8.85 18.48 -14.70
N GLU A 8 7.97 19.12 -15.50
CA GLU A 8 7.19 20.26 -15.04
C GLU A 8 6.16 19.87 -13.99
N ALA A 9 5.50 18.70 -14.13
CA ALA A 9 4.55 18.21 -13.14
C ALA A 9 5.20 18.01 -11.77
N VAL A 10 6.36 17.38 -11.73
CA VAL A 10 7.13 17.19 -10.50
C VAL A 10 7.62 18.54 -9.93
N ARG A 11 8.08 19.43 -10.80
CA ARG A 11 8.58 20.75 -10.40
C ARG A 11 7.48 21.65 -9.85
N GLN A 12 6.28 21.59 -10.42
CA GLN A 12 5.16 22.42 -9.99
C GLN A 12 4.49 21.91 -8.73
N ASN A 13 4.48 20.59 -8.50
CA ASN A 13 3.84 19.99 -7.36
C ASN A 13 4.72 18.91 -6.72
N PRO A 14 5.87 19.28 -6.11
CA PRO A 14 6.73 18.29 -5.44
C PRO A 14 6.06 17.65 -4.24
N LYS A 15 5.16 18.33 -3.55
CA LYS A 15 4.37 17.76 -2.44
C LYS A 15 3.44 16.65 -2.91
N GLY A 16 2.74 16.86 -4.04
CA GLY A 16 1.88 15.82 -4.62
C GLY A 16 2.66 14.57 -4.98
N PHE A 17 3.84 14.75 -5.56
CA PHE A 17 4.75 13.65 -5.90
C PHE A 17 5.17 12.86 -4.66
N PHE A 18 5.58 13.55 -3.60
CA PHE A 18 5.93 12.95 -2.32
C PHE A 18 4.74 12.21 -1.69
N TYR A 19 3.55 12.79 -1.76
CA TYR A 19 2.34 12.15 -1.25
C TYR A 19 2.03 10.84 -1.95
N ILE A 20 2.21 10.75 -3.26
CA ILE A 20 2.02 9.49 -4.00
C ILE A 20 2.99 8.42 -3.48
N ILE A 21 4.26 8.74 -3.30
CA ILE A 21 5.25 7.81 -2.79
C ILE A 21 4.85 7.32 -1.40
N ALA A 22 4.53 8.24 -0.50
CA ALA A 22 4.15 7.90 0.88
C ALA A 22 2.85 7.08 0.94
N LEU A 23 1.84 7.43 0.14
CA LEU A 23 0.57 6.71 0.09
C LEU A 23 0.70 5.30 -0.47
N ARG A 24 1.66 5.07 -1.36
CA ARG A 24 1.89 3.75 -1.91
C ARG A 24 2.73 2.83 -1.02
N LEU A 25 3.38 3.34 0.01
CA LEU A 25 4.23 2.51 0.88
C LEU A 25 3.45 1.36 1.53
N ALA A 26 2.29 1.62 2.11
CA ALA A 26 1.49 0.58 2.76
C ALA A 26 1.14 -0.53 1.78
N GLU A 27 0.67 -0.18 0.58
CA GLU A 27 0.32 -1.12 -0.48
C GLU A 27 1.52 -2.00 -0.87
N LEU A 28 2.64 -1.37 -1.20
CA LEU A 28 3.82 -2.08 -1.69
C LEU A 28 4.42 -3.00 -0.63
N LEU A 29 4.50 -2.51 0.60
CA LEU A 29 5.07 -3.28 1.70
C LEU A 29 4.17 -4.45 2.12
N THR A 30 2.86 -4.23 2.24
CA THR A 30 1.93 -5.30 2.63
C THR A 30 1.92 -6.43 1.59
N MET A 31 1.85 -6.10 0.32
CA MET A 31 1.82 -7.12 -0.73
C MET A 31 3.13 -7.92 -0.78
N TYR A 32 4.27 -7.23 -0.77
CA TYR A 32 5.56 -7.91 -0.80
C TYR A 32 5.77 -8.80 0.42
N LEU A 33 5.51 -8.29 1.61
CA LEU A 33 5.81 -9.00 2.86
C LEU A 33 4.86 -10.17 3.09
N VAL A 34 3.59 -10.06 2.71
CA VAL A 34 2.62 -11.15 2.85
C VAL A 34 2.85 -12.26 1.83
N THR A 35 3.26 -11.93 0.62
CA THR A 35 3.44 -12.92 -0.44
C THR A 35 4.88 -13.40 -0.52
N THR A 36 5.78 -12.59 -1.00
CA THR A 36 7.15 -12.98 -1.33
C THR A 36 8.02 -13.18 -0.10
N PHE A 37 8.02 -12.22 0.82
CA PHE A 37 8.85 -12.31 2.02
C PHE A 37 8.39 -13.47 2.92
N ALA A 38 7.09 -13.61 3.15
CA ALA A 38 6.54 -14.68 3.98
C ALA A 38 6.90 -16.06 3.41
N LEU A 39 6.79 -16.23 2.08
CA LEU A 39 7.20 -17.44 1.42
C LEU A 39 8.68 -17.77 1.67
N ASN A 40 9.56 -16.82 1.37
CA ASN A 40 10.99 -17.03 1.47
C ASN A 40 11.47 -17.22 2.92
N TYR A 41 11.01 -16.37 3.81
CA TYR A 41 11.39 -16.44 5.22
C TYR A 41 10.90 -17.72 5.89
N SER A 42 9.64 -18.08 5.67
CA SER A 42 9.05 -19.25 6.32
C SER A 42 9.63 -20.55 5.81
N THR A 43 9.97 -20.65 4.52
CA THR A 43 10.60 -21.85 3.98
C THR A 43 12.05 -22.01 4.41
N LYS A 44 12.82 -20.92 4.45
CA LYS A 44 14.25 -20.95 4.79
C LYS A 44 14.52 -20.97 6.29
N ASN A 45 13.79 -20.16 7.07
CA ASN A 45 14.08 -19.94 8.48
C ASN A 45 13.17 -20.74 9.41
N LEU A 46 11.94 -21.06 8.98
CA LEU A 46 10.96 -21.76 9.81
C LEU A 46 10.67 -23.20 9.34
N GLY A 47 11.26 -23.62 8.23
CA GLY A 47 11.10 -24.96 7.70
C GLY A 47 9.69 -25.29 7.22
N MET A 48 8.89 -24.31 6.87
CA MET A 48 7.50 -24.51 6.42
C MET A 48 7.43 -24.85 4.93
N SER A 49 6.31 -25.46 4.52
CA SER A 49 6.05 -25.80 3.13
C SER A 49 5.78 -24.56 2.27
N SER A 50 6.42 -24.49 1.11
CA SER A 50 6.17 -23.40 0.15
C SER A 50 4.76 -23.42 -0.44
N SER A 51 4.12 -24.60 -0.50
CA SER A 51 2.77 -24.73 -1.08
C SER A 51 1.71 -23.95 -0.31
N LEU A 52 1.83 -23.83 1.01
CA LEU A 52 0.92 -23.01 1.82
C LEU A 52 0.94 -21.55 1.37
N PHE A 53 2.13 -20.96 1.20
CA PHE A 53 2.28 -19.54 0.85
C PHE A 53 1.91 -19.26 -0.60
N LEU A 54 2.18 -20.19 -1.52
CA LEU A 54 1.72 -20.09 -2.89
C LEU A 54 0.19 -20.12 -2.97
N ASN A 55 -0.44 -20.98 -2.20
CA ASN A 55 -1.91 -21.05 -2.11
C ASN A 55 -2.51 -19.78 -1.48
N ILE A 56 -1.86 -19.24 -0.47
CA ILE A 56 -2.26 -17.95 0.13
C ILE A 56 -2.20 -16.84 -0.92
N GLY A 57 -1.14 -16.78 -1.72
CA GLY A 57 -1.02 -15.79 -2.79
C GLY A 57 -2.14 -15.89 -3.82
N LEU A 58 -2.48 -17.11 -4.24
CA LEU A 58 -3.60 -17.36 -5.16
C LEU A 58 -4.95 -16.95 -4.56
N MET A 59 -5.19 -17.33 -3.31
CA MET A 59 -6.41 -17.00 -2.58
C MET A 59 -6.58 -15.49 -2.40
N VAL A 60 -5.53 -14.80 -1.98
CA VAL A 60 -5.50 -13.35 -1.81
C VAL A 60 -5.80 -12.66 -3.14
N GLY A 61 -5.17 -13.08 -4.23
CA GLY A 61 -5.43 -12.54 -5.56
C GLY A 61 -6.87 -12.73 -6.01
N ALA A 62 -7.43 -13.90 -5.77
CA ALA A 62 -8.84 -14.18 -6.11
C ALA A 62 -9.80 -13.32 -5.29
N ILE A 63 -9.57 -13.16 -4.00
CA ILE A 63 -10.40 -12.32 -3.13
C ILE A 63 -10.28 -10.84 -3.53
N SER A 64 -9.10 -10.38 -3.94
CA SER A 64 -8.88 -8.99 -4.38
C SER A 64 -9.74 -8.62 -5.59
N CYS A 65 -10.06 -9.56 -6.46
CA CYS A 65 -10.97 -9.31 -7.58
C CYS A 65 -12.36 -8.83 -7.14
N PHE A 66 -12.77 -9.16 -5.93
CA PHE A 66 -14.05 -8.74 -5.34
C PHE A 66 -13.87 -7.57 -4.38
N THR A 67 -12.84 -7.58 -3.55
CA THR A 67 -12.62 -6.58 -2.51
C THR A 67 -12.23 -5.22 -3.06
N ILE A 68 -11.37 -5.15 -4.08
CA ILE A 68 -10.95 -3.87 -4.66
C ILE A 68 -12.14 -3.11 -5.26
N PRO A 69 -12.98 -3.70 -6.14
CA PRO A 69 -14.19 -3.02 -6.63
C PRO A 69 -15.17 -2.67 -5.51
N PHE A 70 -15.31 -3.53 -4.52
CA PHE A 70 -16.20 -3.30 -3.38
C PHE A 70 -15.77 -2.07 -2.57
N PHE A 71 -14.49 -1.97 -2.22
CA PHE A 71 -13.97 -0.82 -1.49
C PHE A 71 -13.97 0.46 -2.33
N ALA A 72 -13.70 0.36 -3.62
CA ALA A 72 -13.81 1.51 -4.53
C ALA A 72 -15.24 2.07 -4.54
N HIS A 73 -16.23 1.20 -4.59
CA HIS A 73 -17.63 1.61 -4.54
C HIS A 73 -18.02 2.26 -3.19
N ILE A 74 -17.60 1.64 -2.09
CA ILE A 74 -17.88 2.18 -0.74
C ILE A 74 -17.16 3.52 -0.52
N SER A 75 -15.96 3.70 -1.06
CA SER A 75 -15.17 4.91 -0.87
C SER A 75 -15.87 6.17 -1.40
N ASP A 76 -16.76 6.04 -2.36
CA ASP A 76 -17.54 7.16 -2.89
C ASP A 76 -18.44 7.79 -1.83
N ARG A 77 -18.92 6.99 -0.86
CA ARG A 77 -19.77 7.45 0.25
C ARG A 77 -18.98 7.65 1.55
N PHE A 78 -18.08 6.72 1.84
CA PHE A 78 -17.31 6.73 3.09
C PHE A 78 -16.20 7.80 3.07
N GLY A 79 -15.67 8.11 1.89
CA GLY A 79 -14.56 9.04 1.70
C GLY A 79 -13.26 8.32 1.39
N ARG A 80 -12.58 8.76 0.35
CA ARG A 80 -11.32 8.16 -0.13
C ARG A 80 -10.21 8.29 0.90
N ARG A 81 -10.08 9.47 1.49
CA ARG A 81 -9.09 9.72 2.55
C ARG A 81 -9.30 8.81 3.75
N ARG A 82 -10.54 8.68 4.22
CA ARG A 82 -10.89 7.79 5.35
C ARG A 82 -10.59 6.33 5.03
N MET A 83 -10.89 5.90 3.82
CA MET A 83 -10.58 4.55 3.36
C MET A 83 -9.07 4.29 3.43
N CYS A 84 -8.26 5.21 2.95
CA CYS A 84 -6.80 5.10 2.98
C CYS A 84 -6.26 5.08 4.42
N VAL A 85 -6.78 5.94 5.30
CA VAL A 85 -6.40 5.99 6.72
C VAL A 85 -6.73 4.66 7.40
N MET A 86 -7.92 4.13 7.19
CA MET A 86 -8.32 2.84 7.78
C MET A 86 -7.45 1.69 7.28
N GLY A 87 -7.17 1.65 5.98
CA GLY A 87 -6.30 0.63 5.41
C GLY A 87 -4.90 0.67 6.03
N GLY A 88 -4.32 1.84 6.16
CA GLY A 88 -3.01 2.01 6.80
C GLY A 88 -3.01 1.61 8.27
N LEU A 89 -4.05 1.95 9.02
CA LEU A 89 -4.19 1.56 10.44
C LEU A 89 -4.33 0.05 10.60
N ILE A 90 -5.12 -0.60 9.77
CA ILE A 90 -5.27 -2.07 9.78
C ILE A 90 -3.93 -2.73 9.49
N GLY A 91 -3.19 -2.22 8.49
CA GLY A 91 -1.86 -2.72 8.16
C GLY A 91 -0.88 -2.60 9.31
N ALA A 92 -0.85 -1.45 9.98
CA ALA A 92 -0.01 -1.22 11.14
C ALA A 92 -0.39 -2.13 12.32
N ALA A 93 -1.68 -2.31 12.56
CA ALA A 93 -2.17 -3.16 13.65
C ALA A 93 -1.90 -4.64 13.41
N CYS A 94 -1.93 -5.10 12.16
CA CYS A 94 -1.78 -6.51 11.80
C CYS A 94 -0.34 -6.91 11.46
N ALA A 95 0.61 -5.98 11.41
CA ALA A 95 1.99 -6.26 11.02
C ALA A 95 2.66 -7.28 11.97
N PHE A 96 2.75 -6.99 13.25
CA PHE A 96 3.32 -7.91 14.24
C PHE A 96 2.50 -9.19 14.39
N PRO A 97 1.15 -9.14 14.52
CA PRO A 97 0.36 -10.37 14.61
C PRO A 97 0.58 -11.35 13.45
N PHE A 98 0.76 -10.85 12.24
CA PHE A 98 1.05 -11.71 11.09
C PHE A 98 2.36 -12.48 11.25
N PHE A 99 3.42 -11.80 11.68
CA PHE A 99 4.70 -12.45 11.89
C PHE A 99 4.69 -13.40 13.09
N PHE A 100 3.99 -13.08 14.16
CA PHE A 100 3.76 -14.03 15.25
C PHE A 100 2.98 -15.26 14.80
N ALA A 101 2.01 -15.09 13.91
CA ALA A 101 1.29 -16.19 13.30
C ALA A 101 2.23 -17.11 12.48
N LEU A 102 3.14 -16.51 11.69
CA LEU A 102 4.16 -17.28 10.96
C LEU A 102 5.02 -18.10 11.91
N GLU A 103 5.48 -17.52 12.99
CA GLU A 103 6.32 -18.18 13.99
C GLU A 103 5.58 -19.30 14.71
N SER A 104 4.28 -19.13 14.96
CA SER A 104 3.43 -20.17 15.60
C SER A 104 3.21 -21.39 14.72
N GLY A 105 3.35 -21.26 13.39
CA GLY A 105 3.10 -22.33 12.43
C GLY A 105 1.62 -22.67 12.24
N SER A 106 0.70 -21.92 12.85
CA SER A 106 -0.74 -22.17 12.71
C SER A 106 -1.26 -21.67 11.38
N THR A 107 -1.69 -22.56 10.51
CA THR A 107 -2.27 -22.24 9.20
C THR A 107 -3.45 -21.28 9.32
N LEU A 108 -4.33 -21.49 10.30
CA LEU A 108 -5.51 -20.66 10.52
C LEU A 108 -5.13 -19.20 10.79
N TRP A 109 -4.21 -18.96 11.70
CA TRP A 109 -3.78 -17.60 12.06
C TRP A 109 -2.98 -16.94 10.93
N ILE A 110 -2.14 -17.69 10.22
CA ILE A 110 -1.38 -17.19 9.07
C ILE A 110 -2.34 -16.72 7.97
N VAL A 111 -3.32 -17.55 7.62
CA VAL A 111 -4.32 -17.23 6.59
C VAL A 111 -5.15 -16.03 7.02
N LEU A 112 -5.61 -15.99 8.26
CA LEU A 112 -6.42 -14.89 8.79
C LEU A 112 -5.68 -13.55 8.68
N PHE A 113 -4.46 -13.46 9.19
CA PHE A 113 -3.70 -12.21 9.14
C PHE A 113 -3.19 -11.87 7.74
N ALA A 114 -2.94 -12.86 6.89
CA ALA A 114 -2.64 -12.62 5.48
C ALA A 114 -3.83 -11.96 4.77
N ILE A 115 -5.04 -12.43 5.01
CA ILE A 115 -6.27 -11.82 4.46
C ILE A 115 -6.45 -10.39 5.01
N LEU A 116 -6.26 -10.19 6.31
CA LEU A 116 -6.38 -8.87 6.91
C LEU A 116 -5.37 -7.87 6.33
N LEU A 117 -4.15 -8.28 6.10
CA LEU A 117 -3.12 -7.43 5.50
C LEU A 117 -3.34 -7.21 4.01
N ALA A 118 -3.63 -8.26 3.26
CA ALA A 118 -3.73 -8.17 1.80
C ALA A 118 -5.11 -7.72 1.33
N ASN A 119 -6.18 -8.31 1.83
CA ASN A 119 -7.53 -8.04 1.33
C ASN A 119 -8.24 -6.91 2.05
N LEU A 120 -7.85 -6.56 3.26
CA LEU A 120 -8.36 -5.37 3.94
C LEU A 120 -7.39 -4.21 3.78
N SER A 121 -6.24 -4.25 4.42
CA SER A 121 -5.30 -3.12 4.41
C SER A 121 -4.88 -2.72 3.00
N HIS A 122 -4.30 -3.64 2.26
CA HIS A 122 -3.80 -3.40 0.91
C HIS A 122 -4.92 -2.97 -0.05
N ASP A 123 -6.01 -3.72 -0.09
CA ASP A 123 -7.08 -3.49 -1.05
C ASP A 123 -7.87 -2.21 -0.75
N MET A 124 -8.05 -1.84 0.52
CA MET A 124 -8.64 -0.57 0.89
C MET A 124 -7.80 0.61 0.39
N VAL A 125 -6.49 0.55 0.56
CA VAL A 125 -5.57 1.61 0.12
C VAL A 125 -5.52 1.67 -1.41
N VAL A 126 -5.37 0.54 -2.09
CA VAL A 126 -5.29 0.46 -3.56
C VAL A 126 -6.56 0.95 -4.23
N SER A 127 -7.72 0.64 -3.66
CA SER A 127 -9.01 1.00 -4.26
C SER A 127 -9.20 2.50 -4.47
N VAL A 128 -8.53 3.32 -3.67
CA VAL A 128 -8.65 4.79 -3.71
C VAL A 128 -7.44 5.51 -4.31
N HIS A 129 -6.38 4.78 -4.67
CA HIS A 129 -5.13 5.37 -5.14
C HIS A 129 -5.30 6.20 -6.41
N GLN A 130 -5.87 5.63 -7.46
CA GLN A 130 -5.97 6.34 -8.75
C GLN A 130 -6.78 7.64 -8.65
N PRO A 131 -7.96 7.66 -8.04
CA PRO A 131 -8.68 8.91 -7.84
C PRO A 131 -7.89 9.95 -7.05
N ILE A 132 -7.22 9.55 -5.97
CA ILE A 132 -6.43 10.48 -5.16
C ILE A 132 -5.24 11.01 -5.95
N PHE A 133 -4.52 10.14 -6.65
CA PHE A 133 -3.30 10.53 -7.38
C PHE A 133 -3.59 11.48 -8.53
N THR A 134 -4.67 11.26 -9.27
CA THR A 134 -5.04 12.16 -10.37
C THR A 134 -5.47 13.54 -9.87
N GLU A 135 -6.05 13.62 -8.67
CA GLU A 135 -6.47 14.90 -8.07
C GLU A 135 -5.31 15.72 -7.49
N LEU A 136 -4.18 15.09 -7.15
CA LEU A 136 -3.00 15.79 -6.61
C LEU A 136 -2.31 16.70 -7.61
N PHE A 137 -2.54 16.50 -8.90
CA PHE A 137 -1.92 17.30 -9.96
C PHE A 137 -2.96 18.12 -10.70
N GLY A 138 -2.57 19.33 -11.17
CA GLY A 138 -3.41 20.16 -12.02
C GLY A 138 -3.78 19.47 -13.33
N THR A 139 -4.85 19.92 -13.97
CA THR A 139 -5.44 19.28 -15.16
C THR A 139 -4.44 19.02 -16.29
N ALA A 140 -3.48 19.93 -16.50
CA ALA A 140 -2.47 19.80 -17.56
C ALA A 140 -1.45 18.69 -17.28
N TYR A 141 -1.16 18.38 -16.00
CA TYR A 141 -0.09 17.48 -15.60
C TYR A 141 -0.60 16.26 -14.83
N ARG A 142 -1.91 16.11 -14.73
CA ARG A 142 -2.58 15.06 -13.92
C ARG A 142 -2.07 13.67 -14.23
N TYR A 143 -2.06 13.29 -15.49
CA TYR A 143 -1.64 11.94 -15.91
C TYR A 143 -0.13 11.75 -15.84
N SER A 144 0.64 12.73 -16.28
CA SER A 144 2.11 12.66 -16.29
C SER A 144 2.68 12.62 -14.87
N GLY A 145 2.24 13.51 -14.00
CA GLY A 145 2.71 13.59 -12.62
C GLY A 145 2.30 12.37 -11.80
N ALA A 146 1.04 11.96 -11.91
CA ALA A 146 0.53 10.76 -11.23
C ALA A 146 1.25 9.51 -11.72
N GLY A 147 1.45 9.35 -13.03
CA GLY A 147 2.13 8.20 -13.61
C GLY A 147 3.58 8.08 -13.16
N VAL A 148 4.32 9.20 -13.14
CA VAL A 148 5.72 9.22 -12.66
C VAL A 148 5.79 8.94 -11.18
N GLY A 149 4.94 9.59 -10.38
CA GLY A 149 4.87 9.35 -8.96
C GLY A 149 4.59 7.88 -8.65
N TYR A 150 3.69 7.26 -9.38
CA TYR A 150 3.37 5.86 -9.27
C TYR A 150 4.58 4.97 -9.55
N GLN A 151 5.31 5.21 -10.63
CA GLN A 151 6.49 4.42 -10.99
C GLN A 151 7.66 4.62 -10.04
N VAL A 152 7.93 5.85 -9.62
CA VAL A 152 8.98 6.13 -8.62
C VAL A 152 8.65 5.46 -7.29
N ALA A 153 7.40 5.51 -6.86
CA ALA A 153 6.96 4.81 -5.66
C ALA A 153 7.17 3.29 -5.77
N SER A 154 6.91 2.71 -6.95
CA SER A 154 7.16 1.29 -7.20
C SER A 154 8.64 0.94 -7.07
N ILE A 155 9.54 1.80 -7.52
CA ILE A 155 10.99 1.60 -7.38
C ILE A 155 11.42 1.73 -5.92
N VAL A 156 11.01 2.80 -5.25
CA VAL A 156 11.42 3.11 -3.88
C VAL A 156 10.81 2.11 -2.88
N GLY A 157 9.51 1.88 -2.95
CA GLY A 157 8.81 1.02 -2.01
C GLY A 157 8.81 -0.46 -2.39
N GLY A 158 8.78 -0.76 -3.68
CA GLY A 158 8.75 -2.12 -4.19
C GLY A 158 10.12 -2.69 -4.53
N GLY A 159 10.93 -1.94 -5.28
CA GLY A 159 12.24 -2.39 -5.76
C GLY A 159 13.29 -2.52 -4.67
N PHE A 160 13.30 -1.60 -3.70
CA PHE A 160 14.26 -1.61 -2.59
C PHE A 160 13.81 -2.48 -1.41
N THR A 161 12.53 -2.80 -1.29
CA THR A 161 12.00 -3.57 -0.15
C THR A 161 12.67 -4.93 0.02
N PRO A 162 12.92 -5.74 -1.03
CA PRO A 162 13.63 -7.00 -0.87
C PRO A 162 15.02 -6.83 -0.22
N PHE A 163 15.78 -5.84 -0.65
CA PHE A 163 17.10 -5.55 -0.11
C PHE A 163 17.04 -5.06 1.34
N ILE A 164 16.09 -4.17 1.63
CA ILE A 164 15.88 -3.64 2.98
C ILE A 164 15.46 -4.77 3.92
N ALA A 165 14.51 -5.62 3.50
CA ALA A 165 14.04 -6.75 4.29
C ALA A 165 15.17 -7.75 4.58
N ALA A 166 15.98 -8.08 3.57
CA ALA A 166 17.14 -8.96 3.74
C ALA A 166 18.16 -8.38 4.72
N ALA A 167 18.45 -7.09 4.61
CA ALA A 167 19.36 -6.40 5.52
C ALA A 167 18.83 -6.39 6.96
N LEU A 168 17.53 -6.14 7.14
CA LEU A 168 16.89 -6.12 8.45
C LEU A 168 16.88 -7.50 9.11
N VAL A 169 16.66 -8.56 8.36
CA VAL A 169 16.74 -9.94 8.87
C VAL A 169 18.17 -10.25 9.30
N THR A 170 19.17 -9.85 8.52
CA THR A 170 20.58 -10.04 8.87
C THR A 170 20.95 -9.29 10.13
N LEU A 171 20.52 -8.03 10.28
CA LEU A 171 20.75 -7.24 11.49
C LEU A 171 20.07 -7.83 12.72
N ALA A 172 18.94 -8.47 12.56
CA ALA A 172 18.20 -9.12 13.63
C ALA A 172 18.60 -10.58 13.86
N HIS A 173 19.75 -11.01 13.35
CA HIS A 173 20.28 -12.36 13.50
C HIS A 173 19.32 -13.47 13.00
N GLY A 174 18.69 -13.23 11.86
CA GLY A 174 17.76 -14.16 11.23
C GLY A 174 16.31 -14.04 11.72
N GLN A 175 16.01 -13.06 12.55
CA GLN A 175 14.66 -12.80 13.07
C GLN A 175 13.89 -11.80 12.24
N TRP A 176 12.57 -11.84 12.34
CA TRP A 176 11.65 -11.01 11.55
C TRP A 176 11.29 -9.66 12.18
N HIS A 177 11.69 -9.42 13.44
CA HIS A 177 11.17 -8.30 14.23
C HIS A 177 11.39 -6.93 13.58
N TYR A 178 12.58 -6.70 13.00
CA TYR A 178 12.86 -5.42 12.33
C TYR A 178 12.07 -5.25 11.04
N VAL A 179 11.78 -6.34 10.34
CA VAL A 179 10.90 -6.31 9.16
C VAL A 179 9.48 -5.93 9.56
N ALA A 180 8.98 -6.47 10.66
CA ALA A 180 7.66 -6.10 11.19
C ALA A 180 7.60 -4.62 11.57
N VAL A 181 8.64 -4.08 12.20
CA VAL A 181 8.75 -2.63 12.48
C VAL A 181 8.72 -1.82 11.19
N TYR A 182 9.46 -2.25 10.18
CA TYR A 182 9.50 -1.60 8.87
C TYR A 182 8.10 -1.53 8.23
N LEU A 183 7.38 -2.63 8.23
CA LEU A 183 5.99 -2.67 7.74
C LEU A 183 5.08 -1.73 8.55
N THR A 184 5.17 -1.78 9.86
CA THR A 184 4.37 -0.93 10.75
C THR A 184 4.64 0.56 10.48
N VAL A 185 5.89 0.96 10.37
CA VAL A 185 6.29 2.34 10.09
C VAL A 185 5.79 2.78 8.71
N GLY A 186 5.92 1.93 7.69
CA GLY A 186 5.42 2.22 6.35
C GLY A 186 3.90 2.44 6.33
N CYS A 187 3.15 1.58 7.00
CA CYS A 187 1.69 1.72 7.12
C CYS A 187 1.30 2.97 7.91
N LEU A 188 2.00 3.28 8.99
CA LEU A 188 1.74 4.49 9.77
C LEU A 188 2.08 5.76 8.98
N LEU A 189 3.12 5.74 8.16
CA LEU A 189 3.47 6.86 7.29
C LEU A 189 2.38 7.11 6.25
N THR A 190 1.87 6.06 5.62
CA THR A 190 0.72 6.16 4.70
C THR A 190 -0.50 6.73 5.42
N THR A 191 -0.81 6.25 6.61
CA THR A 191 -1.92 6.74 7.43
C THR A 191 -1.77 8.22 7.78
N LEU A 192 -0.58 8.61 8.22
CA LEU A 192 -0.28 9.99 8.61
C LEU A 192 -0.43 10.95 7.42
N VAL A 193 0.12 10.58 6.27
CA VAL A 193 0.04 11.40 5.06
C VAL A 193 -1.41 11.49 4.58
N ALA A 194 -2.15 10.38 4.57
CA ALA A 194 -3.56 10.35 4.20
C ALA A 194 -4.41 11.23 5.15
N ALA A 195 -4.14 11.16 6.46
CA ALA A 195 -4.86 11.95 7.45
C ALA A 195 -4.60 13.46 7.33
N ARG A 196 -3.39 13.84 6.90
CA ARG A 196 -3.00 15.23 6.69
C ARG A 196 -3.38 15.78 5.32
N MET A 197 -3.78 14.95 4.38
CA MET A 197 -4.31 15.42 3.11
C MET A 197 -5.58 16.22 3.38
N LYS A 198 -5.55 17.48 2.98
CA LYS A 198 -6.67 18.39 3.22
C LYS A 198 -7.94 17.92 2.50
N ALA A 199 -9.07 18.21 3.11
CA ALA A 199 -10.40 17.95 2.54
C ALA A 199 -10.65 18.60 1.15
N HIS A 200 -9.70 19.39 0.65
CA HIS A 200 -9.74 19.97 -0.70
C HIS A 200 -9.88 18.91 -1.81
N VAL A 201 -9.28 17.73 -1.61
CA VAL A 201 -9.44 16.61 -2.55
C VAL A 201 -10.89 16.13 -2.63
N GLN A 202 -11.68 16.34 -1.56
CA GLN A 202 -13.11 15.98 -1.53
C GLN A 202 -14.03 17.14 -1.96
N SER A 203 -13.64 18.38 -1.69
CA SER A 203 -14.47 19.54 -2.00
C SER A 203 -14.41 19.97 -3.48
N ASP A 204 -13.27 19.75 -4.13
CA ASP A 204 -13.13 20.14 -5.54
C ASP A 204 -13.97 19.26 -6.46
N VAL A 205 -14.12 17.98 -6.14
CA VAL A 205 -14.99 17.07 -6.91
C VAL A 205 -16.46 17.47 -6.78
N SER A 206 -16.89 17.87 -5.59
CA SER A 206 -18.27 18.32 -5.37
C SER A 206 -18.55 19.67 -6.03
N SER A 207 -17.57 20.57 -6.10
CA SER A 207 -17.74 21.87 -6.75
C SER A 207 -17.72 21.77 -8.28
N GLU A 208 -16.94 20.89 -8.87
CA GLU A 208 -16.98 20.64 -10.32
C GLU A 208 -18.31 20.04 -10.77
N TYR A 209 -18.89 19.14 -9.96
CA TYR A 209 -20.21 18.57 -10.25
C TYR A 209 -21.36 19.58 -10.10
N ILE A 210 -21.22 20.58 -9.25
CA ILE A 210 -22.23 21.62 -9.05
C ILE A 210 -22.14 22.67 -10.17
N GLN A 211 -20.96 22.95 -10.71
CA GLN A 211 -20.78 23.89 -11.81
C GLN A 211 -21.12 23.29 -13.19
N ALA A 212 -21.21 21.96 -13.30
CA ALA A 212 -21.58 21.27 -14.54
C ALA A 212 -23.09 21.02 -14.69
N LYS A 213 -23.93 21.50 -13.76
CA LYS A 213 -25.40 21.56 -13.86
C LYS A 213 -25.85 23.01 -14.03
#